data_2dc4d300dfe59cc665f2416dd9a61a81
#
_entry.id   2dc4d300dfe59cc665f2416dd9a61a81
#
_cell.length_a   1.000
_cell.length_b   1.000
_cell.length_c   1.000
_cell.angle_alpha   90.00
_cell.angle_beta   90.00
_cell.angle_gamma   90.00
#
_symmetry.space_group_name_H-M   'P 1'
#
loop_
_entity.id
_entity.type
_entity.pdbx_description
1 polymer ?
#
loop_
_entity_poly.entity_id
_entity_poly.type
_entity_poly.pdbx_seq_one_letter_code
_entity_poly.pdbx_strand_id
1 'polypeptide(L)'
;MKNTKKSPLIVIIGPTASGKSDLGIKLAKKFYGEIISADSRQVYRGMDIGTGKVKKNSIKYKVLSIKGRRKDSEYYSDNIRHHLIDVVSPKKVFTVSDFKKLGQKAINDIQCRYKVPIIVGGTGFYIDALVYDLNFPQVPPNNLMRFNLNRITAEQLFN
;
A
#
# COMPACT_ATOMS: atom_id res chain seq x y z
N MET A 1 20.97 11.25 24.90
CA MET A 1 20.79 11.11 23.44
C MET A 1 20.19 9.74 23.15
N LYS A 2 18.90 9.65 22.76
CA LYS A 2 18.30 8.38 22.39
C LYS A 2 18.83 7.98 21.01
N ASN A 3 19.66 6.95 20.99
CA ASN A 3 20.19 6.35 19.77
C ASN A 3 19.01 5.65 19.04
N THR A 4 18.27 6.38 18.24
CA THR A 4 17.20 5.82 17.41
C THR A 4 17.86 5.04 16.27
N LYS A 5 18.29 3.80 16.54
CA LYS A 5 18.57 2.86 15.46
C LYS A 5 17.31 2.79 14.60
N LYS A 6 17.32 3.45 13.45
CA LYS A 6 16.25 3.33 12.46
C LYS A 6 16.11 1.84 12.14
N SER A 7 14.94 1.27 12.42
CA SER A 7 14.67 -0.12 12.05
C SER A 7 14.79 -0.28 10.52
N PRO A 8 15.39 -1.37 10.04
CA PRO A 8 15.59 -1.57 8.61
C PRO A 8 14.24 -1.60 7.86
N LEU A 9 14.22 -1.05 6.66
CA LEU A 9 13.12 -1.13 5.69
C LEU A 9 13.68 -1.78 4.44
N ILE A 10 13.05 -2.87 3.99
CA ILE A 10 13.43 -3.56 2.75
C ILE A 10 12.44 -3.14 1.65
N VAL A 11 12.97 -2.84 0.46
CA VAL A 11 12.15 -2.49 -0.72
C VAL A 11 12.46 -3.43 -1.86
N ILE A 12 11.41 -4.04 -2.45
CA ILE A 12 11.48 -4.91 -3.62
C ILE A 12 10.62 -4.29 -4.71
N ILE A 13 11.29 -3.78 -5.74
CA ILE A 13 10.65 -3.15 -6.90
C ILE A 13 10.95 -3.95 -8.17
N GLY A 14 10.02 -3.94 -9.11
CA GLY A 14 10.21 -4.55 -10.43
C GLY A 14 8.89 -4.70 -11.19
N PRO A 15 8.92 -5.14 -12.46
CA PRO A 15 7.75 -5.30 -13.30
C PRO A 15 6.81 -6.41 -12.79
N THR A 16 5.57 -6.43 -13.29
CA THR A 16 4.61 -7.50 -13.01
C THR A 16 5.18 -8.85 -13.44
N ALA A 17 4.85 -9.91 -12.72
CA ALA A 17 5.31 -11.29 -12.96
C ALA A 17 6.83 -11.54 -12.85
N SER A 18 7.61 -10.63 -12.25
CA SER A 18 9.06 -10.79 -12.03
C SER A 18 9.45 -11.61 -10.78
N GLY A 19 8.49 -12.24 -10.09
CA GLY A 19 8.77 -13.02 -8.88
C GLY A 19 8.94 -12.21 -7.57
N LYS A 20 8.63 -10.89 -7.59
CA LYS A 20 8.76 -10.01 -6.40
C LYS A 20 8.03 -10.54 -5.18
N SER A 21 6.81 -11.03 -5.36
CA SER A 21 5.96 -11.49 -4.25
C SER A 21 6.57 -12.70 -3.57
N ASP A 22 7.07 -13.66 -4.34
CA ASP A 22 7.72 -14.86 -3.79
C ASP A 22 9.03 -14.50 -3.07
N LEU A 23 9.82 -13.58 -3.66
CA LEU A 23 11.02 -13.06 -3.00
C LEU A 23 10.65 -12.34 -1.69
N GLY A 24 9.60 -11.52 -1.70
CA GLY A 24 9.09 -10.83 -0.51
C GLY A 24 8.71 -11.79 0.61
N ILE A 25 7.99 -12.86 0.28
CA ILE A 25 7.61 -13.91 1.24
C ILE A 25 8.85 -14.63 1.81
N LYS A 26 9.82 -14.98 0.94
CA LYS A 26 11.08 -15.60 1.38
C LYS A 26 11.87 -14.70 2.34
N LEU A 27 11.98 -13.42 2.03
CA LEU A 27 12.65 -12.45 2.90
C LEU A 27 11.87 -12.21 4.19
N ALA A 28 10.54 -12.14 4.14
CA ALA A 28 9.70 -12.02 5.33
C ALA A 28 9.87 -13.21 6.30
N LYS A 29 9.95 -14.42 5.77
CA LYS A 29 10.27 -15.61 6.58
C LYS A 29 11.67 -15.54 7.18
N LYS A 30 12.67 -15.13 6.39
CA LYS A 30 14.08 -15.07 6.81
C LYS A 30 14.34 -13.99 7.87
N PHE A 31 13.74 -12.80 7.72
CA PHE A 31 14.02 -11.65 8.57
C PHE A 31 12.90 -11.33 9.57
N TYR A 32 11.97 -12.25 9.79
CA TYR A 32 10.83 -12.05 10.69
C TYR A 32 10.05 -10.78 10.34
N GLY A 33 9.73 -10.63 9.05
CA GLY A 33 9.09 -9.44 8.50
C GLY A 33 7.62 -9.61 8.17
N GLU A 34 7.00 -8.49 7.74
CA GLU A 34 5.66 -8.44 7.15
C GLU A 34 5.71 -7.61 5.86
N ILE A 35 4.81 -7.91 4.92
CA ILE A 35 4.80 -7.32 3.59
C ILE A 35 3.83 -6.14 3.55
N ILE A 36 4.25 -5.04 2.88
CA ILE A 36 3.42 -3.90 2.51
C ILE A 36 3.33 -3.89 0.98
N SER A 37 2.14 -4.16 0.44
CA SER A 37 1.93 -4.13 -1.00
C SER A 37 1.92 -2.69 -1.52
N ALA A 38 2.84 -2.36 -2.44
CA ALA A 38 2.91 -1.08 -3.14
C ALA A 38 2.41 -1.23 -4.59
N ASP A 39 1.17 -1.69 -4.72
CA ASP A 39 0.49 -1.89 -6.00
C ASP A 39 -0.85 -1.15 -6.01
N SER A 40 -1.04 -0.26 -7.01
CA SER A 40 -2.22 0.59 -7.11
C SER A 40 -3.52 -0.15 -7.44
N ARG A 41 -3.46 -1.42 -7.83
CA ARG A 41 -4.62 -2.26 -8.13
C ARG A 41 -4.96 -3.22 -6.99
N GLN A 42 -3.95 -3.74 -6.30
CA GLN A 42 -4.14 -4.69 -5.19
C GLN A 42 -4.82 -4.07 -3.96
N VAL A 43 -4.83 -2.75 -3.84
CA VAL A 43 -5.52 -2.03 -2.76
C VAL A 43 -7.04 -2.19 -2.81
N TYR A 44 -7.62 -2.49 -3.98
CA TYR A 44 -9.06 -2.59 -4.17
C TYR A 44 -9.60 -3.97 -3.83
N ARG A 45 -10.70 -3.98 -3.03
CA ARG A 45 -11.40 -5.21 -2.64
C ARG A 45 -12.09 -5.86 -3.83
N GLY A 46 -11.95 -7.20 -3.96
CA GLY A 46 -12.64 -7.96 -5.00
C GLY A 46 -12.05 -7.82 -6.41
N MET A 47 -10.96 -7.04 -6.58
CA MET A 47 -10.22 -7.00 -7.84
C MET A 47 -9.11 -8.05 -7.82
N ASP A 48 -9.49 -9.33 -7.94
CA ASP A 48 -8.56 -10.45 -7.73
C ASP A 48 -7.98 -10.99 -9.05
N ILE A 49 -8.71 -10.80 -10.17
CA ILE A 49 -8.29 -11.25 -11.50
C ILE A 49 -7.42 -10.17 -12.15
N GLY A 50 -6.27 -10.57 -12.71
CA GLY A 50 -5.37 -9.67 -13.44
C GLY A 50 -4.58 -8.67 -12.59
N THR A 51 -4.67 -8.74 -11.27
CA THR A 51 -3.96 -7.82 -10.35
C THR A 51 -2.71 -8.43 -9.72
N GLY A 52 -2.47 -9.72 -9.96
CA GLY A 52 -1.30 -10.42 -9.39
C GLY A 52 -1.31 -10.50 -7.87
N LYS A 53 -2.47 -10.41 -7.21
CA LYS A 53 -2.58 -10.63 -5.78
C LYS A 53 -2.08 -12.03 -5.42
N VAL A 54 -1.30 -12.12 -4.35
CA VAL A 54 -0.88 -13.41 -3.80
C VAL A 54 -2.08 -14.23 -3.34
N LYS A 55 -1.99 -15.56 -3.44
CA LYS A 55 -3.08 -16.44 -2.98
C LYS A 55 -3.34 -16.22 -1.50
N LYS A 56 -4.59 -16.00 -1.17
CA LYS A 56 -5.06 -15.81 0.20
C LYS A 56 -5.20 -17.15 0.90
N ASN A 57 -4.29 -17.47 1.81
CA ASN A 57 -4.32 -18.74 2.53
C ASN A 57 -5.15 -18.68 3.81
N SER A 58 -5.31 -17.49 4.40
CA SER A 58 -6.20 -17.29 5.56
C SER A 58 -6.61 -15.83 5.70
N ILE A 59 -7.84 -15.63 6.22
CA ILE A 59 -8.28 -14.33 6.72
C ILE A 59 -8.37 -14.49 8.23
N LYS A 60 -7.48 -13.84 8.96
CA LYS A 60 -7.68 -13.67 10.39
C LYS A 60 -8.50 -12.40 10.60
N TYR A 61 -9.71 -12.55 11.10
CA TYR A 61 -10.49 -11.40 11.53
C TYR A 61 -10.03 -11.03 12.94
N LYS A 62 -9.48 -9.84 13.11
CA LYS A 62 -9.28 -9.29 14.45
C LYS A 62 -10.64 -8.83 14.96
N VAL A 63 -11.34 -9.70 15.67
CA VAL A 63 -12.59 -9.36 16.37
C VAL A 63 -12.21 -8.48 17.56
N LEU A 64 -12.17 -7.19 17.35
CA LEU A 64 -12.19 -6.20 18.42
C LEU A 64 -13.36 -5.27 18.13
N SER A 65 -14.58 -5.62 18.61
CA SER A 65 -15.64 -4.65 18.69
C SER A 65 -16.80 -5.07 19.58
N ILE A 66 -16.98 -4.31 20.62
CA ILE A 66 -18.19 -4.26 21.47
C ILE A 66 -19.38 -3.61 20.72
N LYS A 67 -19.26 -3.16 19.48
CA LYS A 67 -20.29 -2.48 18.68
C LYS A 67 -20.35 -2.93 17.21
N GLY A 68 -20.41 -4.22 16.92
CA GLY A 68 -20.90 -4.75 15.63
C GLY A 68 -20.27 -4.25 14.31
N ARG A 69 -19.21 -3.45 14.31
CA ARG A 69 -18.52 -3.03 13.10
C ARG A 69 -17.39 -4.01 12.80
N ARG A 70 -17.50 -4.74 11.68
CA ARG A 70 -16.40 -5.58 11.14
C ARG A 70 -15.16 -4.72 11.00
N LYS A 71 -14.16 -4.97 11.84
CA LYS A 71 -12.89 -4.29 11.82
C LYS A 71 -11.93 -5.10 10.95
N ASP A 72 -11.32 -4.41 10.01
CA ASP A 72 -10.21 -4.76 9.12
C ASP A 72 -9.81 -6.24 9.05
N SER A 73 -10.11 -6.88 7.91
CA SER A 73 -9.63 -8.22 7.59
C SER A 73 -8.13 -8.18 7.37
N GLU A 74 -7.39 -8.94 8.16
CA GLU A 74 -5.95 -9.12 7.92
C GLU A 74 -5.75 -10.10 6.77
N TYR A 75 -4.88 -9.74 5.84
CA TYR A 75 -4.55 -10.55 4.66
C TYR A 75 -3.30 -11.38 4.93
N TYR A 76 -3.39 -12.70 4.79
CA TYR A 76 -2.25 -13.60 4.95
C TYR A 76 -2.03 -14.44 3.70
N SER A 77 -0.78 -14.59 3.31
CA SER A 77 -0.30 -15.55 2.33
C SER A 77 0.96 -16.22 2.90
N ASP A 78 1.03 -17.55 2.83
CA ASP A 78 2.14 -18.35 3.38
C ASP A 78 2.49 -18.03 4.85
N ASN A 79 1.47 -17.77 5.68
CA ASN A 79 1.58 -17.33 7.06
C ASN A 79 2.28 -15.96 7.27
N ILE A 80 2.56 -15.22 6.19
CA ILE A 80 3.06 -13.86 6.23
C ILE A 80 1.88 -12.88 6.11
N ARG A 81 1.84 -11.89 6.99
CA ARG A 81 0.86 -10.81 6.92
C ARG A 81 1.21 -9.85 5.80
N HIS A 82 0.20 -9.53 4.99
CA HIS A 82 0.29 -8.54 3.92
C HIS A 82 -0.59 -7.35 4.28
N HIS A 83 -0.01 -6.17 4.22
CA HIS A 83 -0.69 -4.90 4.42
C HIS A 83 -1.02 -4.26 3.08
N LEU A 84 -2.04 -3.42 3.04
CA LEU A 84 -2.46 -2.64 1.88
C LEU A 84 -2.97 -3.48 0.68
N ILE A 85 -3.45 -4.69 0.96
CA ILE A 85 -4.25 -5.48 0.03
C ILE A 85 -5.70 -5.42 0.50
N ASP A 86 -6.67 -5.24 -0.40
CA ASP A 86 -8.12 -5.22 -0.12
C ASP A 86 -8.55 -4.16 0.91
N VAL A 87 -7.89 -3.00 0.92
CA VAL A 87 -8.16 -1.96 1.93
C VAL A 87 -9.28 -0.99 1.54
N VAL A 88 -9.58 -0.83 0.24
CA VAL A 88 -10.54 0.15 -0.26
C VAL A 88 -11.58 -0.48 -1.18
N SER A 89 -12.79 0.09 -1.22
CA SER A 89 -13.83 -0.30 -2.19
C SER A 89 -13.48 0.23 -3.58
N PRO A 90 -13.73 -0.52 -4.68
CA PRO A 90 -13.53 -0.05 -6.05
C PRO A 90 -14.34 1.21 -6.41
N LYS A 91 -15.40 1.50 -5.64
CA LYS A 91 -16.21 2.72 -5.81
C LYS A 91 -15.55 3.99 -5.26
N LYS A 92 -14.42 3.88 -4.57
CA LYS A 92 -13.71 5.02 -3.97
C LYS A 92 -12.40 5.27 -4.71
N VAL A 93 -12.08 6.53 -4.92
CA VAL A 93 -10.76 6.94 -5.37
C VAL A 93 -9.76 6.71 -4.24
N PHE A 94 -8.61 6.12 -4.57
CA PHE A 94 -7.51 5.90 -3.65
C PHE A 94 -6.27 6.58 -4.21
N THR A 95 -5.79 7.58 -3.49
CA THR A 95 -4.70 8.44 -3.92
C THR A 95 -3.35 7.99 -3.35
N VAL A 96 -2.25 8.50 -3.89
CA VAL A 96 -0.91 8.30 -3.33
C VAL A 96 -0.80 8.85 -1.91
N SER A 97 -1.52 9.94 -1.59
CA SER A 97 -1.59 10.48 -0.22
C SER A 97 -2.24 9.51 0.75
N ASP A 98 -3.32 8.84 0.33
CA ASP A 98 -3.97 7.79 1.14
C ASP A 98 -3.03 6.59 1.32
N PHE A 99 -2.34 6.18 0.24
CA PHE A 99 -1.35 5.13 0.30
C PHE A 99 -0.24 5.46 1.29
N LYS A 100 0.34 6.66 1.20
CA LYS A 100 1.40 7.12 2.11
C LYS A 100 0.95 7.06 3.57
N LYS A 101 -0.23 7.60 3.89
CA LYS A 101 -0.79 7.58 5.26
C LYS A 101 -0.94 6.16 5.81
N LEU A 102 -1.51 5.25 5.01
CA LEU A 102 -1.71 3.86 5.43
C LEU A 102 -0.40 3.08 5.47
N GLY A 103 0.49 3.32 4.51
CA GLY A 103 1.80 2.68 4.44
C GLY A 103 2.69 3.07 5.62
N GLN A 104 2.75 4.34 5.97
CA GLN A 104 3.49 4.81 7.15
C GLN A 104 2.94 4.20 8.44
N LYS A 105 1.60 4.14 8.56
CA LYS A 105 0.97 3.46 9.70
C LYS A 105 1.34 1.97 9.77
N ALA A 106 1.37 1.29 8.62
CA ALA A 106 1.78 -0.11 8.56
C ALA A 106 3.25 -0.30 8.94
N ILE A 107 4.16 0.55 8.43
CA ILE A 107 5.59 0.53 8.79
C ILE A 107 5.74 0.65 10.30
N ASN A 108 5.11 1.66 10.91
CA ASN A 108 5.19 1.91 12.34
C ASN A 108 4.62 0.73 13.16
N ASP A 109 3.47 0.16 12.77
CA ASP A 109 2.86 -1.00 13.43
C ASP A 109 3.78 -2.23 13.36
N ILE A 110 4.40 -2.50 12.21
CA ILE A 110 5.34 -3.61 12.04
C ILE A 110 6.57 -3.42 12.92
N GLN A 111 7.17 -2.23 12.92
CA GLN A 111 8.36 -1.90 13.69
C GLN A 111 8.10 -1.92 15.20
N CYS A 112 6.93 -1.44 15.66
CA CYS A 112 6.52 -1.53 17.06
C CYS A 112 6.40 -2.99 17.56
N ARG A 113 6.21 -3.94 16.65
CA ARG A 113 6.20 -5.38 16.95
C ARG A 113 7.56 -6.04 16.73
N TYR A 114 8.63 -5.26 16.61
CA TYR A 114 10.00 -5.72 16.36
C TYR A 114 10.15 -6.58 15.10
N LYS A 115 9.33 -6.30 14.08
CA LYS A 115 9.38 -6.96 12.78
C LYS A 115 9.96 -6.05 11.71
N VAL A 116 10.45 -6.64 10.61
CA VAL A 116 10.99 -5.89 9.48
C VAL A 116 9.88 -5.58 8.47
N PRO A 117 9.57 -4.31 8.18
CA PRO A 117 8.68 -3.96 7.09
C PRO A 117 9.36 -4.20 5.74
N ILE A 118 8.65 -4.86 4.82
CA ILE A 118 9.12 -5.19 3.48
C ILE A 118 8.11 -4.63 2.48
N ILE A 119 8.48 -3.58 1.76
CA ILE A 119 7.67 -3.01 0.69
C ILE A 119 7.88 -3.84 -0.58
N VAL A 120 6.79 -4.31 -1.18
CA VAL A 120 6.82 -5.10 -2.40
C VAL A 120 5.83 -4.54 -3.40
N GLY A 121 6.28 -4.13 -4.59
CA GLY A 121 5.35 -3.62 -5.60
C GLY A 121 5.98 -3.16 -6.90
N GLY A 122 5.11 -2.69 -7.79
CA GLY A 122 5.49 -2.14 -9.10
C GLY A 122 5.07 -0.68 -9.29
N THR A 123 4.36 -0.07 -8.33
CA THR A 123 3.93 1.32 -8.42
C THR A 123 5.01 2.23 -7.82
N GLY A 124 5.95 2.69 -8.67
CA GLY A 124 7.11 3.49 -8.25
C GLY A 124 6.71 4.69 -7.39
N PHE A 125 5.71 5.46 -7.83
CA PHE A 125 5.26 6.65 -7.08
C PHE A 125 4.74 6.35 -5.66
N TYR A 126 4.18 5.16 -5.43
CA TYR A 126 3.80 4.72 -4.09
C TYR A 126 5.04 4.45 -3.22
N ILE A 127 6.03 3.80 -3.82
CA ILE A 127 7.29 3.47 -3.14
C ILE A 127 8.04 4.75 -2.79
N ASP A 128 8.18 5.67 -3.76
CA ASP A 128 8.85 6.97 -3.55
C ASP A 128 8.17 7.79 -2.46
N ALA A 129 6.84 7.79 -2.43
CA ALA A 129 6.07 8.49 -1.40
C ALA A 129 6.38 8.00 0.03
N LEU A 130 6.66 6.71 0.20
CA LEU A 130 7.01 6.14 1.51
C LEU A 130 8.50 6.26 1.84
N VAL A 131 9.37 6.01 0.85
CA VAL A 131 10.83 5.95 1.06
C VAL A 131 11.42 7.34 1.25
N TYR A 132 10.97 8.29 0.44
CA TYR A 132 11.45 9.68 0.46
C TYR A 132 10.56 10.62 1.28
N ASP A 133 9.53 10.08 1.92
CA ASP A 133 8.57 10.84 2.74
C ASP A 133 7.97 12.06 2.02
N LEU A 134 7.59 11.89 0.74
CA LEU A 134 7.13 12.97 -0.11
C LEU A 134 5.95 13.74 0.52
N ASN A 135 6.05 15.06 0.59
CA ASN A 135 4.97 15.92 1.07
C ASN A 135 3.95 16.19 -0.05
N PHE A 136 2.70 15.87 0.23
CA PHE A 136 1.58 16.18 -0.66
C PHE A 136 0.79 17.35 -0.12
N PRO A 137 0.55 18.41 -0.93
CA PRO A 137 -0.29 19.53 -0.51
C PRO A 137 -1.69 19.04 -0.15
N GLN A 138 -2.23 19.53 0.96
CA GLN A 138 -3.60 19.24 1.44
C GLN A 138 -4.61 20.13 0.68
N VAL A 139 -4.55 20.14 -0.66
CA VAL A 139 -5.44 20.95 -1.51
C VAL A 139 -6.56 20.04 -2.04
N PRO A 140 -7.84 20.37 -1.80
CA PRO A 140 -8.94 19.61 -2.37
C PRO A 140 -8.95 19.77 -3.91
N PRO A 141 -9.43 18.75 -4.64
CA PRO A 141 -9.53 18.83 -6.10
C PRO A 141 -10.47 19.95 -6.53
N ASN A 142 -10.01 20.82 -7.41
CA ASN A 142 -10.85 21.86 -8.03
C ASN A 142 -11.62 21.25 -9.22
N ASN A 143 -12.81 20.74 -8.94
CA ASN A 143 -13.63 20.07 -9.95
C ASN A 143 -14.11 21.03 -11.05
N LEU A 144 -14.37 22.31 -10.73
CA LEU A 144 -14.76 23.33 -11.72
C LEU A 144 -13.63 23.61 -12.70
N MET A 145 -12.43 23.81 -12.19
CA MET A 145 -11.24 24.02 -13.04
C MET A 145 -10.98 22.80 -13.92
N ARG A 146 -11.03 21.58 -13.37
CA ARG A 146 -10.89 20.34 -14.16
C ARG A 146 -11.94 20.21 -15.25
N PHE A 147 -13.20 20.53 -14.95
CA PHE A 147 -14.27 20.52 -15.93
C PHE A 147 -14.00 21.50 -17.08
N ASN A 148 -13.56 22.73 -16.77
CA ASN A 148 -13.22 23.73 -17.78
C ASN A 148 -12.01 23.29 -18.61
N LEU A 149 -10.94 22.81 -17.99
CA LEU A 149 -9.73 22.34 -18.67
C LEU A 149 -9.99 21.12 -19.59
N ASN A 150 -10.91 20.23 -19.23
CA ASN A 150 -11.28 19.09 -20.09
C ASN A 150 -12.02 19.51 -21.38
N ARG A 151 -12.42 20.77 -21.52
CA ARG A 151 -13.14 21.28 -22.69
C ARG A 151 -12.24 21.98 -23.71
N ILE A 152 -10.98 22.21 -23.36
CA ILE A 152 -9.99 22.85 -24.23
C ILE A 152 -9.06 21.80 -24.83
N THR A 153 -8.53 22.12 -26.02
CA THR A 153 -7.63 21.22 -26.75
C THR A 153 -6.25 21.13 -26.09
N ALA A 154 -5.47 20.10 -26.42
CA ALA A 154 -4.10 19.98 -25.93
C ALA A 154 -3.23 21.19 -26.31
N GLU A 155 -3.41 21.74 -27.52
CA GLU A 155 -2.72 22.93 -27.98
C GLU A 155 -3.06 24.19 -27.15
N GLN A 156 -4.34 24.34 -26.79
CA GLN A 156 -4.79 25.46 -25.92
C GLN A 156 -4.35 25.31 -24.47
N LEU A 157 -4.02 24.09 -24.01
CA LEU A 157 -3.49 23.84 -22.67
C LEU A 157 -1.98 24.15 -22.58
N PHE A 158 -1.28 24.12 -23.73
CA PHE A 158 0.17 24.31 -23.82
C PHE A 158 0.58 25.77 -23.97
N ASN A 159 -0.34 26.66 -24.43
CA ASN A 159 -0.17 28.10 -24.57
C ASN A 159 -0.74 28.86 -23.36
#